data_6a92e1edb027715833fdf39a6945adc3
#
_entry.id   6a92e1edb027715833fdf39a6945adc3
#
_cell.length_a   1.000
_cell.length_b   1.000
_cell.length_c   1.000
_cell.angle_alpha   90.00
_cell.angle_beta   90.00
_cell.angle_gamma   90.00
#
_symmetry.space_group_name_H-M   'P 1'
#
loop_
_entity.id
_entity.type
_entity.pdbx_description
1 polymer ?
#
loop_
_entity_poly.entity_id
_entity_poly.type
_entity_poly.pdbx_seq_one_letter_code
_entity_poly.pdbx_strand_id
1 'polypeptide(L)'
;MALSDGATSAKYAKEAAETTVNAIINYFEDNKLEDFLLNNHEEQKNIIIDYTLSRLIALAKDVGCLNPREFSATMLFLVSNGKKIITGHLGDGAIFLANPNNEILFTSVPDNMNGISNRTYFTVSADALDHFRIEKLDFDEINVSQALMTSDGAYLMFYNRGNHDSSKTASELLSYANSEVITTNEDLREVLQQMAEVASERLDDWSIIICNQKQKQKQKNSNVEPISMLSEELEKMNN
;
A
#
# COMPACT_ATOMS: atom_id res chain seq x y z
N MET A 1 8.47 -0.58 4.34
CA MET A 1 7.92 -1.22 3.13
C MET A 1 7.50 -0.17 2.12
N ALA A 2 7.61 -0.48 0.83
CA ALA A 2 7.21 0.42 -0.25
C ALA A 2 6.54 -0.38 -1.38
N LEU A 3 5.58 0.23 -2.06
CA LEU A 3 4.86 -0.31 -3.20
C LEU A 3 4.71 0.78 -4.25
N SER A 4 4.84 0.42 -5.51
CA SER A 4 4.64 1.32 -6.64
C SER A 4 4.01 0.55 -7.79
N ASP A 5 3.10 1.17 -8.49
CA ASP A 5 2.46 0.66 -9.68
C ASP A 5 2.76 1.58 -10.86
N GLY A 6 3.19 0.99 -11.96
CA GLY A 6 3.57 1.72 -13.17
C GLY A 6 2.39 1.88 -14.10
N ALA A 7 2.16 3.09 -14.60
CA ALA A 7 1.04 3.38 -15.49
C ALA A 7 1.11 2.54 -16.77
N THR A 8 0.02 1.85 -17.14
CA THR A 8 -0.09 1.02 -18.35
C THR A 8 0.27 1.78 -19.63
N SER A 9 0.07 3.10 -19.65
CA SER A 9 0.40 3.96 -20.80
C SER A 9 1.87 4.36 -20.89
N ALA A 10 2.68 4.09 -19.87
CA ALA A 10 4.09 4.49 -19.80
C ALA A 10 5.00 3.38 -20.35
N LYS A 11 5.95 3.75 -21.21
CA LYS A 11 6.87 2.79 -21.83
C LYS A 11 7.80 2.10 -20.84
N TYR A 12 8.23 2.84 -19.81
CA TYR A 12 9.17 2.37 -18.78
C TYR A 12 8.47 2.25 -17.43
N ALA A 13 7.19 1.85 -17.43
CA ALA A 13 6.34 1.73 -16.25
C ALA A 13 6.94 0.83 -15.16
N LYS A 14 7.40 -0.35 -15.57
CA LYS A 14 8.03 -1.33 -14.67
C LYS A 14 9.31 -0.79 -14.05
N GLU A 15 10.22 -0.29 -14.86
CA GLU A 15 11.50 0.27 -14.39
C GLU A 15 11.29 1.48 -13.50
N ALA A 16 10.27 2.30 -13.79
CA ALA A 16 9.91 3.45 -12.97
C ALA A 16 9.35 3.02 -11.61
N ALA A 17 8.46 2.02 -11.57
CA ALA A 17 7.94 1.46 -10.33
C ALA A 17 9.06 0.85 -9.47
N GLU A 18 9.94 0.03 -10.05
CA GLU A 18 11.10 -0.53 -9.36
C GLU A 18 12.04 0.56 -8.84
N THR A 19 12.31 1.60 -9.64
CA THR A 19 13.14 2.75 -9.24
C THR A 19 12.51 3.52 -8.09
N THR A 20 11.19 3.74 -8.12
CA THR A 20 10.44 4.44 -7.06
C THR A 20 10.51 3.66 -5.74
N VAL A 21 10.25 2.35 -5.75
CA VAL A 21 10.36 1.50 -4.56
C VAL A 21 11.78 1.53 -3.98
N ASN A 22 12.78 1.34 -4.83
CA ASN A 22 14.18 1.36 -4.40
C ASN A 22 14.61 2.73 -3.87
N ALA A 23 14.12 3.82 -4.45
CA ALA A 23 14.40 5.18 -3.96
C ALA A 23 13.90 5.34 -2.51
N ILE A 24 12.68 4.93 -2.21
CA ILE A 24 12.12 5.02 -0.85
C ILE A 24 12.90 4.15 0.13
N ILE A 25 13.18 2.90 -0.23
CA ILE A 25 13.92 1.97 0.62
C ILE A 25 15.32 2.54 0.92
N ASN A 26 16.08 2.90 -0.10
CA ASN A 26 17.44 3.43 0.06
C ASN A 26 17.47 4.74 0.86
N TYR A 27 16.47 5.63 0.65
CA TYR A 27 16.40 6.86 1.41
C TYR A 27 16.33 6.60 2.91
N PHE A 28 15.45 5.69 3.37
CA PHE A 28 15.27 5.39 4.79
C PHE A 28 16.28 4.38 5.35
N GLU A 29 17.03 3.67 4.51
CA GLU A 29 18.21 2.89 4.93
C GLU A 29 19.41 3.82 5.21
N ASP A 30 19.61 4.84 4.37
CA ASP A 30 20.72 5.78 4.49
C ASP A 30 20.46 6.89 5.53
N ASN A 31 19.18 7.21 5.79
CA ASN A 31 18.77 8.31 6.65
C ASN A 31 17.90 7.81 7.81
N LYS A 32 18.18 8.32 9.01
CA LYS A 32 17.37 7.97 10.18
C LYS A 32 15.97 8.58 10.09
N LEU A 33 14.97 7.79 10.46
CA LEU A 33 13.60 8.26 10.52
C LEU A 33 13.44 9.45 11.47
N GLU A 34 14.20 9.48 12.56
CA GLU A 34 14.22 10.57 13.53
C GLU A 34 14.62 11.90 12.88
N ASP A 35 15.66 11.90 12.04
CA ASP A 35 16.12 13.11 11.35
C ASP A 35 15.08 13.59 10.32
N PHE A 36 14.44 12.67 9.62
CA PHE A 36 13.32 12.98 8.73
C PHE A 36 12.13 13.63 9.48
N LEU A 37 11.84 13.15 10.69
CA LEU A 37 10.76 13.65 11.53
C LEU A 37 10.98 15.06 12.08
N LEU A 38 12.23 15.57 12.09
CA LEU A 38 12.54 16.95 12.49
C LEU A 38 12.08 17.98 11.46
N ASN A 39 11.93 17.59 10.21
CA ASN A 39 11.46 18.47 9.14
C ASN A 39 9.96 18.72 9.26
N ASN A 40 9.49 19.88 8.81
CA ASN A 40 8.07 20.16 8.71
C ASN A 40 7.42 19.33 7.57
N HIS A 41 6.11 19.34 7.51
CA HIS A 41 5.34 18.50 6.58
C HIS A 41 5.70 18.77 5.11
N GLU A 42 5.82 20.04 4.70
CA GLU A 42 6.16 20.40 3.32
C GLU A 42 7.61 20.01 2.97
N GLU A 43 8.54 20.21 3.90
CA GLU A 43 9.94 19.76 3.71
C GLU A 43 10.01 18.25 3.53
N GLN A 44 9.25 17.49 4.30
CA GLN A 44 9.21 16.03 4.18
C GLN A 44 8.69 15.58 2.82
N LYS A 45 7.64 16.22 2.30
CA LYS A 45 7.11 15.96 0.96
C LYS A 45 8.16 16.25 -0.11
N ASN A 46 8.78 17.42 -0.06
CA ASN A 46 9.82 17.81 -1.00
C ASN A 46 11.01 16.83 -0.98
N ILE A 47 11.50 16.46 0.20
CA ILE A 47 12.63 15.52 0.36
C ILE A 47 12.35 14.21 -0.38
N ILE A 48 11.18 13.60 -0.16
CA ILE A 48 10.83 12.32 -0.75
C ILE A 48 10.62 12.42 -2.26
N ILE A 49 9.90 13.45 -2.71
CA ILE A 49 9.64 13.66 -4.15
C ILE A 49 10.95 13.96 -4.88
N ASP A 50 11.77 14.88 -4.39
CA ASP A 50 13.03 15.26 -5.03
C ASP A 50 14.02 14.09 -5.09
N TYR A 51 14.13 13.32 -4.00
CA TYR A 51 14.99 12.14 -3.98
C TYR A 51 14.53 11.11 -5.02
N THR A 52 13.22 10.81 -5.07
CA THR A 52 12.67 9.85 -6.03
C THR A 52 12.83 10.35 -7.46
N LEU A 53 12.51 11.63 -7.74
CA LEU A 53 12.71 12.23 -9.05
C LEU A 53 14.17 12.18 -9.50
N SER A 54 15.12 12.39 -8.59
CA SER A 54 16.56 12.29 -8.92
C SER A 54 16.93 10.92 -9.48
N ARG A 55 16.34 9.85 -8.93
CA ARG A 55 16.56 8.45 -9.38
C ARG A 55 15.87 8.17 -10.72
N LEU A 56 14.64 8.67 -10.90
CA LEU A 56 13.93 8.56 -12.18
C LEU A 56 14.63 9.34 -13.30
N ILE A 57 15.21 10.51 -13.00
CA ILE A 57 16.03 11.27 -13.95
C ILE A 57 17.30 10.50 -14.34
N ALA A 58 17.95 9.81 -13.40
CA ALA A 58 19.09 8.95 -13.73
C ALA A 58 18.66 7.81 -14.67
N LEU A 59 17.58 7.11 -14.35
CA LEU A 59 16.99 6.09 -15.22
C LEU A 59 16.67 6.64 -16.62
N ALA A 60 16.04 7.82 -16.70
CA ALA A 60 15.68 8.47 -17.98
C ALA A 60 16.92 8.74 -18.86
N LYS A 61 18.04 9.16 -18.26
CA LYS A 61 19.32 9.34 -18.95
C LYS A 61 19.89 8.02 -19.45
N ASP A 62 19.84 6.97 -18.62
CA ASP A 62 20.39 5.66 -18.95
C ASP A 62 19.65 5.01 -20.14
N VAL A 63 18.32 5.17 -20.19
CA VAL A 63 17.52 4.65 -21.30
C VAL A 63 17.37 5.62 -22.49
N GLY A 64 17.93 6.82 -22.38
CA GLY A 64 17.88 7.84 -23.45
C GLY A 64 16.48 8.40 -23.73
N CYS A 65 15.58 8.43 -22.74
CA CYS A 65 14.22 8.94 -22.86
C CYS A 65 14.02 10.18 -21.98
N LEU A 66 13.68 11.31 -22.59
CA LEU A 66 13.51 12.59 -21.88
C LEU A 66 12.03 12.94 -21.59
N ASN A 67 11.08 12.10 -22.01
CA ASN A 67 9.67 12.33 -21.73
C ASN A 67 9.31 11.81 -20.32
N PRO A 68 9.02 12.69 -19.34
CA PRO A 68 8.73 12.24 -17.97
C PRO A 68 7.53 11.30 -17.89
N ARG A 69 6.54 11.43 -18.77
CA ARG A 69 5.32 10.60 -18.76
C ARG A 69 5.61 9.11 -18.99
N GLU A 70 6.73 8.80 -19.63
CA GLU A 70 7.16 7.41 -19.85
C GLU A 70 7.67 6.72 -18.59
N PHE A 71 7.77 7.47 -17.47
CA PHE A 71 8.19 6.99 -16.15
C PHE A 71 7.10 7.20 -15.08
N SER A 72 5.83 7.22 -15.51
CA SER A 72 4.70 7.38 -14.61
C SER A 72 4.53 6.16 -13.72
N ALA A 73 4.65 6.37 -12.40
CA ALA A 73 4.46 5.35 -11.39
C ALA A 73 3.91 5.98 -10.09
N THR A 74 3.07 5.24 -9.39
CA THR A 74 2.53 5.61 -8.08
C THR A 74 3.58 5.45 -6.99
N MET A 75 3.32 5.92 -5.78
CA MET A 75 4.24 5.78 -4.66
C MET A 75 3.47 5.60 -3.36
N LEU A 76 3.60 4.42 -2.76
CA LEU A 76 3.07 4.13 -1.43
C LEU A 76 4.20 3.62 -0.55
N PHE A 77 4.28 4.08 0.69
CA PHE A 77 5.23 3.52 1.64
C PHE A 77 4.75 3.60 3.08
N LEU A 78 5.35 2.76 3.90
CA LEU A 78 5.25 2.79 5.34
C LEU A 78 6.63 2.56 5.95
N VAL A 79 7.02 3.44 6.86
CA VAL A 79 8.26 3.36 7.63
C VAL A 79 7.95 3.47 9.11
N SER A 80 8.61 2.67 9.93
CA SER A 80 8.45 2.70 11.38
C SER A 80 9.78 2.45 12.10
N ASN A 81 9.97 3.12 13.22
CA ASN A 81 11.06 2.83 14.17
C ASN A 81 10.55 2.15 15.47
N GLY A 82 9.32 1.64 15.45
CA GLY A 82 8.65 1.02 16.61
C GLY A 82 8.03 2.01 17.59
N LYS A 83 8.17 3.33 17.37
CA LYS A 83 7.52 4.39 18.14
C LYS A 83 6.63 5.27 17.27
N LYS A 84 7.11 5.60 16.11
CA LYS A 84 6.39 6.39 15.11
C LYS A 84 6.22 5.58 13.84
N ILE A 85 5.10 5.81 13.16
CA ILE A 85 4.82 5.30 11.83
C ILE A 85 4.65 6.51 10.92
N ILE A 86 5.27 6.44 9.74
CA ILE A 86 5.03 7.37 8.65
C ILE A 86 4.46 6.59 7.49
N THR A 87 3.36 7.06 6.94
CA THR A 87 2.86 6.61 5.65
C THR A 87 3.04 7.71 4.62
N GLY A 88 3.44 7.34 3.41
CA GLY A 88 3.45 8.22 2.25
C GLY A 88 2.57 7.63 1.16
N HIS A 89 1.74 8.46 0.51
CA HIS A 89 0.79 8.00 -0.47
C HIS A 89 0.62 9.00 -1.61
N LEU A 90 0.97 8.57 -2.82
CA LEU A 90 0.72 9.25 -4.08
C LEU A 90 0.19 8.23 -5.08
N GLY A 91 -1.04 8.38 -5.51
CA GLY A 91 -1.67 7.49 -6.48
C GLY A 91 -2.99 6.88 -6.01
N ASP A 92 -3.39 5.77 -6.61
CA ASP A 92 -4.69 5.12 -6.48
C ASP A 92 -4.67 3.75 -5.77
N GLY A 93 -3.55 3.37 -5.18
CA GLY A 93 -3.49 2.25 -4.24
C GLY A 93 -4.11 2.59 -2.88
N ALA A 94 -3.92 1.73 -1.89
CA ALA A 94 -4.38 1.95 -0.53
C ALA A 94 -3.42 1.42 0.53
N ILE A 95 -3.47 2.03 1.73
CA ILE A 95 -2.72 1.61 2.92
C ILE A 95 -3.72 1.43 4.06
N PHE A 96 -3.69 0.28 4.70
CA PHE A 96 -4.51 -0.04 5.88
C PHE A 96 -3.60 -0.39 7.04
N LEU A 97 -3.90 0.13 8.22
CA LEU A 97 -3.24 -0.23 9.47
C LEU A 97 -4.27 -0.83 10.42
N ALA A 98 -3.91 -1.94 11.07
CA ALA A 98 -4.80 -2.63 11.97
C ALA A 98 -4.13 -2.91 13.33
N ASN A 99 -5.00 -3.07 14.35
CA ASN A 99 -4.61 -3.49 15.68
C ASN A 99 -4.43 -5.03 15.78
N PRO A 100 -3.99 -5.56 16.94
CA PRO A 100 -3.86 -7.00 17.13
C PRO A 100 -5.14 -7.83 16.97
N ASN A 101 -6.30 -7.19 17.00
CA ASN A 101 -7.61 -7.83 16.81
C ASN A 101 -8.07 -7.78 15.33
N ASN A 102 -7.20 -7.35 14.43
CA ASN A 102 -7.46 -7.16 12.99
C ASN A 102 -8.48 -6.04 12.68
N GLU A 103 -8.76 -5.15 13.64
CA GLU A 103 -9.62 -3.99 13.41
C GLU A 103 -8.80 -2.91 12.68
N ILE A 104 -9.34 -2.39 11.58
CA ILE A 104 -8.69 -1.31 10.81
C ILE A 104 -8.80 -0.01 11.60
N LEU A 105 -7.66 0.60 11.92
CA LEU A 105 -7.53 1.84 12.69
C LEU A 105 -7.26 3.05 11.80
N PHE A 106 -6.65 2.82 10.64
CA PHE A 106 -6.27 3.86 9.70
C PHE A 106 -6.35 3.33 8.27
N THR A 107 -6.87 4.16 7.38
CA THR A 107 -6.91 3.88 5.95
C THR A 107 -6.47 5.11 5.18
N SER A 108 -5.45 4.98 4.34
CA SER A 108 -5.11 5.96 3.32
C SER A 108 -5.72 5.51 2.00
N VAL A 109 -6.70 6.27 1.53
CA VAL A 109 -7.53 5.94 0.36
C VAL A 109 -6.93 6.45 -0.94
N PRO A 110 -7.30 5.87 -2.09
CA PRO A 110 -6.89 6.35 -3.41
C PRO A 110 -7.22 7.82 -3.66
N ASP A 111 -6.31 8.51 -4.35
CA ASP A 111 -6.54 9.85 -4.89
C ASP A 111 -6.68 9.77 -6.41
N ASN A 112 -7.94 9.75 -6.87
CA ASN A 112 -8.27 9.68 -8.28
C ASN A 112 -8.52 11.09 -8.82
N MET A 113 -7.85 11.44 -9.91
CA MET A 113 -7.91 12.75 -10.55
C MET A 113 -9.36 13.15 -10.88
N ASN A 114 -9.90 14.16 -10.18
CA ASN A 114 -11.27 14.65 -10.33
C ASN A 114 -12.38 13.60 -10.21
N GLY A 115 -12.15 12.54 -9.42
CA GLY A 115 -13.10 11.44 -9.25
C GLY A 115 -13.20 10.49 -10.45
N ILE A 116 -12.30 10.58 -11.42
CA ILE A 116 -12.22 9.69 -12.58
C ILE A 116 -11.42 8.45 -12.17
N SER A 117 -12.08 7.30 -12.09
CA SER A 117 -11.54 6.06 -11.51
C SER A 117 -10.29 5.49 -12.21
N ASN A 118 -10.02 5.87 -13.45
CA ASN A 118 -8.87 5.41 -14.22
C ASN A 118 -7.81 6.49 -14.42
N ARG A 119 -7.81 7.53 -13.61
CA ARG A 119 -6.81 8.60 -13.63
C ARG A 119 -6.31 8.87 -12.23
N THR A 120 -5.00 8.86 -12.07
CA THR A 120 -4.34 9.13 -10.81
C THR A 120 -3.13 10.03 -10.98
N TYR A 121 -2.47 10.35 -9.87
CA TYR A 121 -1.26 11.15 -9.82
C TYR A 121 -0.03 10.26 -9.70
N PHE A 122 1.03 10.63 -10.39
CA PHE A 122 2.28 9.90 -10.43
C PHE A 122 3.44 10.76 -9.91
N THR A 123 4.54 10.13 -9.54
CA THR A 123 5.74 10.82 -9.05
C THR A 123 6.25 11.90 -10.02
N VAL A 124 6.06 11.69 -11.33
CA VAL A 124 6.46 12.63 -12.40
C VAL A 124 5.39 13.65 -12.77
N SER A 125 4.22 13.65 -12.11
CA SER A 125 3.16 14.65 -12.33
C SER A 125 3.62 16.03 -11.87
N ALA A 126 3.23 17.08 -12.59
CA ALA A 126 3.62 18.45 -12.25
C ALA A 126 3.06 18.92 -10.89
N ASP A 127 1.93 18.35 -10.49
CA ASP A 127 1.19 18.59 -9.24
C ASP A 127 1.37 17.47 -8.21
N ALA A 128 2.42 16.64 -8.36
CA ALA A 128 2.68 15.51 -7.46
C ALA A 128 2.75 15.92 -5.98
N LEU A 129 3.37 17.06 -5.67
CA LEU A 129 3.49 17.58 -4.29
C LEU A 129 2.13 17.93 -3.68
N ASP A 130 1.19 18.43 -4.45
CA ASP A 130 -0.14 18.82 -3.98
C ASP A 130 -0.97 17.58 -3.59
N HIS A 131 -0.72 16.45 -4.27
CA HIS A 131 -1.44 15.19 -4.08
C HIS A 131 -0.68 14.17 -3.23
N PHE A 132 0.61 14.39 -2.99
CA PHE A 132 1.39 13.54 -2.12
C PHE A 132 1.03 13.77 -0.66
N ARG A 133 0.54 12.73 -0.01
CA ARG A 133 0.12 12.74 1.40
C ARG A 133 1.15 12.04 2.26
N ILE A 134 1.52 12.66 3.36
CA ILE A 134 2.33 12.06 4.43
C ILE A 134 1.51 12.11 5.70
N GLU A 135 1.33 10.97 6.36
CA GLU A 135 0.69 10.88 7.66
C GLU A 135 1.68 10.41 8.71
N LYS A 136 1.63 11.01 9.89
CA LYS A 136 2.47 10.66 11.03
C LYS A 136 1.57 10.11 12.13
N LEU A 137 1.84 8.90 12.54
CA LEU A 137 1.05 8.20 13.53
C LEU A 137 1.96 7.79 14.70
N ASP A 138 1.43 7.88 15.91
CA ASP A 138 2.12 7.40 17.11
C ASP A 138 1.77 5.93 17.32
N PHE A 139 2.79 5.08 17.41
CA PHE A 139 2.59 3.64 17.54
C PHE A 139 1.85 3.27 18.83
N ASP A 140 2.18 3.97 19.94
CA ASP A 140 1.57 3.70 21.24
C ASP A 140 0.12 4.23 21.33
N GLU A 141 -0.21 5.30 20.60
CA GLU A 141 -1.55 5.88 20.60
C GLU A 141 -2.57 5.03 19.83
N ILE A 142 -2.15 4.43 18.70
CA ILE A 142 -3.06 3.69 17.82
C ILE A 142 -2.91 2.18 17.90
N ASN A 143 -1.97 1.64 18.72
CA ASN A 143 -1.77 0.20 18.93
C ASN A 143 -1.74 -0.62 17.62
N VAL A 144 -1.02 -0.14 16.60
CA VAL A 144 -0.87 -0.82 15.31
C VAL A 144 -0.01 -2.07 15.47
N SER A 145 -0.42 -3.17 14.88
CA SER A 145 0.37 -4.41 14.81
C SER A 145 0.48 -4.98 13.41
N GLN A 146 -0.35 -4.51 12.49
CA GLN A 146 -0.44 -5.01 11.13
C GLN A 146 -0.58 -3.88 10.13
N ALA A 147 -0.05 -4.09 8.93
CA ALA A 147 -0.21 -3.20 7.81
C ALA A 147 -0.48 -4.00 6.53
N LEU A 148 -1.38 -3.49 5.70
CA LEU A 148 -1.68 -3.97 4.36
C LEU A 148 -1.50 -2.80 3.39
N MET A 149 -0.75 -3.01 2.31
CA MET A 149 -0.63 -2.08 1.19
C MET A 149 -1.04 -2.79 -0.09
N THR A 150 -1.76 -2.08 -0.95
CA THR A 150 -2.23 -2.63 -2.23
C THR A 150 -2.16 -1.61 -3.36
N SER A 151 -1.89 -2.08 -4.59
CA SER A 151 -2.10 -1.29 -5.82
C SER A 151 -3.59 -1.15 -6.12
N ASP A 152 -3.93 -0.37 -7.16
CA ASP A 152 -5.30 -0.12 -7.60
C ASP A 152 -6.05 -1.39 -8.02
N GLY A 153 -5.36 -2.35 -8.65
CA GLY A 153 -5.96 -3.59 -9.10
C GLY A 153 -6.64 -4.42 -8.00
N ALA A 154 -6.21 -4.29 -6.75
CA ALA A 154 -6.76 -5.07 -5.65
C ALA A 154 -7.51 -4.24 -4.60
N TYR A 155 -7.38 -2.90 -4.57
CA TYR A 155 -7.92 -2.11 -3.47
C TYR A 155 -9.44 -2.18 -3.33
N LEU A 156 -10.17 -2.40 -4.44
CA LEU A 156 -11.64 -2.53 -4.43
C LEU A 156 -12.14 -3.70 -3.59
N MET A 157 -11.33 -4.74 -3.41
CA MET A 157 -11.64 -5.84 -2.48
C MET A 157 -11.61 -5.38 -1.02
N PHE A 158 -10.81 -4.35 -0.70
CA PHE A 158 -10.50 -3.95 0.66
C PHE A 158 -11.11 -2.62 1.08
N TYR A 159 -11.70 -1.88 0.14
CA TYR A 159 -12.28 -0.58 0.38
C TYR A 159 -13.64 -0.41 -0.28
N ASN A 160 -14.65 -0.08 0.51
CA ASN A 160 -16.00 0.18 0.03
C ASN A 160 -16.15 1.67 -0.30
N ARG A 161 -16.26 1.99 -1.59
CA ARG A 161 -16.46 3.37 -2.07
C ARG A 161 -17.79 3.97 -1.64
N GLY A 162 -18.82 3.15 -1.42
CA GLY A 162 -20.18 3.63 -1.13
C GLY A 162 -20.31 4.25 0.26
N ASN A 163 -19.65 3.69 1.24
CA ASN A 163 -19.63 4.19 2.62
C ASN A 163 -18.30 4.81 3.04
N HIS A 164 -17.31 4.90 2.12
CA HIS A 164 -15.98 5.43 2.37
C HIS A 164 -15.25 4.74 3.53
N ASP A 165 -15.38 3.43 3.64
CA ASP A 165 -14.83 2.65 4.74
C ASP A 165 -14.00 1.46 4.23
N SER A 166 -13.10 0.94 5.09
CA SER A 166 -12.39 -0.30 4.84
C SER A 166 -13.38 -1.46 4.82
N SER A 167 -13.24 -2.35 3.86
CA SER A 167 -14.10 -3.52 3.81
C SER A 167 -13.76 -4.52 4.91
N LYS A 168 -14.74 -5.34 5.31
CA LYS A 168 -14.54 -6.48 6.20
C LYS A 168 -13.44 -7.43 5.67
N THR A 169 -13.31 -7.52 4.35
CA THR A 169 -12.31 -8.32 3.64
C THR A 169 -10.86 -7.94 4.01
N ALA A 170 -10.57 -6.65 4.25
CA ALA A 170 -9.24 -6.21 4.71
C ALA A 170 -8.90 -6.79 6.09
N SER A 171 -9.84 -6.74 7.05
CA SER A 171 -9.68 -7.32 8.39
C SER A 171 -9.55 -8.85 8.34
N GLU A 172 -10.29 -9.50 7.47
CA GLU A 172 -10.24 -10.96 7.27
C GLU A 172 -8.90 -11.39 6.69
N LEU A 173 -8.38 -10.72 5.64
CA LEU A 173 -7.07 -11.02 5.08
C LEU A 173 -5.96 -10.84 6.13
N LEU A 174 -6.02 -9.79 6.93
CA LEU A 174 -5.06 -9.57 8.03
C LEU A 174 -5.18 -10.64 9.11
N SER A 175 -6.39 -11.15 9.38
CA SER A 175 -6.61 -12.26 10.29
C SER A 175 -5.95 -13.55 9.79
N TYR A 176 -6.07 -13.87 8.50
CA TYR A 176 -5.38 -15.03 7.89
C TYR A 176 -3.86 -14.87 7.93
N ALA A 177 -3.36 -13.68 7.63
CA ALA A 177 -1.92 -13.41 7.70
C ALA A 177 -1.37 -13.43 9.13
N ASN A 178 -2.21 -13.21 10.15
CA ASN A 178 -1.84 -13.29 11.57
C ASN A 178 -1.96 -14.72 12.12
N SER A 179 -2.67 -15.58 11.43
CA SER A 179 -2.78 -17.02 11.72
C SER A 179 -1.68 -17.81 11.00
N GLU A 180 -1.62 -19.10 11.20
CA GLU A 180 -0.71 -19.97 10.46
C GLU A 180 -1.24 -20.34 9.04
N VAL A 181 -2.32 -19.73 8.60
CA VAL A 181 -2.93 -20.02 7.28
C VAL A 181 -2.10 -19.41 6.14
N ILE A 182 -1.60 -18.18 6.30
CA ILE A 182 -0.70 -17.55 5.33
C ILE A 182 0.71 -17.55 5.92
N THR A 183 1.57 -18.42 5.42
CA THR A 183 2.96 -18.56 5.85
C THR A 183 3.96 -18.24 4.74
N THR A 184 3.50 -18.31 3.49
CA THR A 184 4.29 -18.07 2.29
C THR A 184 3.58 -17.10 1.34
N ASN A 185 4.31 -16.58 0.35
CA ASN A 185 3.72 -15.78 -0.72
C ASN A 185 2.75 -16.61 -1.59
N GLU A 186 2.95 -17.93 -1.66
CA GLU A 186 2.05 -18.81 -2.41
C GLU A 186 0.71 -18.96 -1.70
N ASP A 187 0.72 -19.18 -0.37
CA ASP A 187 -0.51 -19.21 0.44
C ASP A 187 -1.28 -17.91 0.28
N LEU A 188 -0.57 -16.76 0.34
CA LEU A 188 -1.20 -15.44 0.13
C LEU A 188 -1.84 -15.34 -1.25
N ARG A 189 -1.15 -15.81 -2.29
CA ARG A 189 -1.68 -15.80 -3.66
C ARG A 189 -2.96 -16.64 -3.78
N GLU A 190 -2.96 -17.84 -3.21
CA GLU A 190 -4.13 -18.73 -3.23
C GLU A 190 -5.34 -18.10 -2.52
N VAL A 191 -5.13 -17.52 -1.33
CA VAL A 191 -6.18 -16.80 -0.60
C VAL A 191 -6.75 -15.64 -1.42
N LEU A 192 -5.88 -14.83 -2.01
CA LEU A 192 -6.29 -13.68 -2.80
C LEU A 192 -7.03 -14.08 -4.08
N GLN A 193 -6.64 -15.18 -4.74
CA GLN A 193 -7.36 -15.71 -5.90
C GLN A 193 -8.78 -16.16 -5.53
N GLN A 194 -8.94 -16.85 -4.40
CA GLN A 194 -10.26 -17.26 -3.92
C GLN A 194 -11.14 -16.04 -3.58
N MET A 195 -10.58 -15.04 -2.90
CA MET A 195 -11.30 -13.79 -2.61
C MET A 195 -11.76 -13.08 -3.89
N ALA A 196 -10.92 -13.05 -4.90
CA ALA A 196 -11.18 -12.44 -6.18
C ALA A 196 -12.30 -13.14 -6.99
N GLU A 197 -12.28 -14.47 -7.00
CA GLU A 197 -13.32 -15.28 -7.65
C GLU A 197 -14.70 -14.98 -7.06
N VAL A 198 -14.78 -14.80 -5.74
CA VAL A 198 -16.02 -14.46 -5.05
C VAL A 198 -16.48 -13.03 -5.35
N ALA A 199 -15.55 -12.08 -5.41
CA ALA A 199 -15.88 -10.69 -5.70
C ALA A 199 -16.39 -10.45 -7.12
N SER A 200 -16.30 -11.45 -8.04
CA SER A 200 -16.69 -11.36 -9.46
C SER A 200 -16.05 -10.17 -10.20
N GLU A 201 -14.98 -9.60 -9.66
CA GLU A 201 -14.27 -8.48 -10.24
C GLU A 201 -13.19 -8.98 -11.19
N ARG A 202 -13.06 -8.34 -12.35
CA ARG A 202 -11.86 -8.51 -13.17
C ARG A 202 -10.69 -7.89 -12.42
N LEU A 203 -9.82 -8.76 -11.94
CA LEU A 203 -8.57 -8.33 -11.36
C LEU A 203 -7.66 -7.84 -12.47
N ASP A 204 -7.24 -6.60 -12.37
CA ASP A 204 -6.10 -6.07 -13.07
C ASP A 204 -4.80 -6.59 -12.40
N ASP A 205 -3.63 -6.21 -12.89
CA ASP A 205 -2.37 -6.55 -12.22
C ASP A 205 -2.38 -5.99 -10.77
N TRP A 206 -2.18 -6.85 -9.80
CA TRP A 206 -2.27 -6.50 -8.39
C TRP A 206 -0.98 -6.78 -7.64
N SER A 207 -0.62 -5.83 -6.79
CA SER A 207 0.49 -5.95 -5.86
C SER A 207 -0.02 -5.75 -4.44
N ILE A 208 0.34 -6.65 -3.54
CA ILE A 208 -0.07 -6.62 -2.14
C ILE A 208 1.14 -6.87 -1.25
N ILE A 209 1.26 -6.09 -0.19
CA ILE A 209 2.26 -6.28 0.86
C ILE A 209 1.53 -6.33 2.20
N ILE A 210 1.77 -7.39 2.97
CA ILE A 210 1.31 -7.53 4.34
C ILE A 210 2.51 -7.57 5.28
N CYS A 211 2.43 -6.80 6.35
CA CYS A 211 3.42 -6.79 7.42
C CYS A 211 2.72 -7.01 8.76
N ASN A 212 3.15 -8.02 9.50
CA ASN A 212 2.66 -8.32 10.84
C ASN A 212 3.78 -8.20 11.85
N GLN A 213 3.51 -7.52 12.95
CA GLN A 213 4.37 -7.59 14.11
C GLN A 213 4.14 -8.94 14.81
N LYS A 214 5.11 -9.86 14.75
CA LYS A 214 5.02 -11.12 15.47
C LYS A 214 4.88 -10.84 16.96
N GLN A 215 3.68 -11.06 17.51
CA GLN A 215 3.50 -11.12 18.95
C GLN A 215 4.27 -12.32 19.47
N LYS A 216 5.06 -12.15 20.53
CA LYS A 216 5.59 -13.29 21.30
C LYS A 216 4.36 -14.09 21.77
N GLN A 217 4.12 -15.24 21.16
CA GLN A 217 2.93 -16.07 21.40
C GLN A 217 2.78 -16.37 22.90
N LYS A 218 1.76 -15.79 23.50
CA LYS A 218 1.04 -16.47 24.58
C LYS A 218 0.10 -17.43 23.86
N GLN A 219 0.38 -18.75 23.99
CA GLN A 219 -0.49 -19.80 23.46
C GLN A 219 -1.95 -19.50 23.80
N LYS A 220 -2.74 -19.11 22.83
CA LYS A 220 -4.20 -19.19 22.87
C LYS A 220 -4.62 -19.88 21.58
N ASN A 221 -5.25 -21.05 21.73
CA ASN A 221 -5.95 -21.74 20.65
C ASN A 221 -6.96 -20.78 20.02
N SER A 222 -6.65 -20.22 18.87
CA SER A 222 -7.63 -19.52 18.03
C SER A 222 -8.24 -20.55 17.08
N ASN A 223 -9.53 -20.82 17.23
CA ASN A 223 -10.30 -21.51 16.20
C ASN A 223 -10.41 -20.54 15.01
N VAL A 224 -9.53 -20.67 14.03
CA VAL A 224 -9.63 -20.00 12.75
C VAL A 224 -10.55 -20.84 11.88
N GLU A 225 -11.64 -20.24 11.41
CA GLU A 225 -12.58 -20.93 10.52
C GLU A 225 -11.92 -21.24 9.17
N PRO A 226 -12.26 -22.36 8.52
CA PRO A 226 -11.70 -22.75 7.22
C PRO A 226 -12.06 -21.73 6.14
N ILE A 227 -11.16 -21.51 5.17
CA ILE A 227 -11.33 -20.62 4.02
C ILE A 227 -12.65 -20.85 3.27
N SER A 228 -13.18 -22.09 3.28
CA SER A 228 -14.48 -22.42 2.69
C SER A 228 -15.68 -21.66 3.27
N MET A 229 -15.57 -21.12 4.48
CA MET A 229 -16.63 -20.32 5.11
C MET A 229 -16.61 -18.86 4.64
N LEU A 230 -15.47 -18.36 4.18
CA LEU A 230 -15.35 -17.02 3.59
C LEU A 230 -16.20 -16.87 2.31
N SER A 231 -16.22 -17.92 1.47
CA SER A 231 -17.04 -17.92 0.26
C SER A 231 -18.53 -17.77 0.57
N GLU A 232 -19.02 -18.40 1.63
CA GLU A 232 -20.42 -18.32 2.04
C GLU A 232 -20.80 -16.95 2.65
N GLU A 233 -19.88 -16.29 3.36
CA GLU A 233 -20.14 -14.95 3.92
C GLU A 233 -20.06 -13.86 2.86
N LEU A 234 -19.11 -13.93 1.94
CA LEU A 234 -18.98 -12.99 0.83
C LEU A 234 -20.16 -13.09 -0.16
N GLU A 235 -20.69 -14.29 -0.41
CA GLU A 235 -21.92 -14.47 -1.19
C GLU A 235 -23.16 -13.84 -0.52
N LYS A 236 -23.23 -13.84 0.82
CA LYS A 236 -24.33 -13.19 1.58
C LYS A 236 -24.24 -11.67 1.58
N MET A 237 -23.08 -11.08 1.33
CA MET A 237 -22.90 -9.63 1.28
C MET A 237 -23.24 -9.03 -0.09
N ASN A 238 -23.30 -9.85 -1.15
CA ASN A 238 -23.60 -9.42 -2.53
C ASN A 238 -25.09 -9.64 -2.91
N ASN A 239 -25.93 -10.15 -2.01
CA ASN A 239 -27.38 -10.29 -2.13
C ASN A 239 -28.09 -9.32 -1.17
#